data_30a26692e5b11652a34ac19138792779
#
_entry.id   30a26692e5b11652a34ac19138792779
#
_cell.length_a   1.000
_cell.length_b   1.000
_cell.length_c   1.000
_cell.angle_alpha   90.00
_cell.angle_beta   90.00
_cell.angle_gamma   90.00
#
_symmetry.space_group_name_H-M   'P 1'
#
loop_
_entity.id
_entity.type
_entity.pdbx_description
1 polymer ?
#
loop_
_entity_poly.entity_id
_entity_poly.type
_entity_poly.pdbx_seq_one_letter_code
_entity_poly.pdbx_strand_id
1 'polypeptide(L)'
;MNPNQAPATDRTGRYLEALLDRHLKDLKFSEVTRALRALSAGYVEKREEGGLARALDGRGKRAAFAWYYGATHFLATQALVRELDLGFSGTGRPTILDLGCGTGVCGAAWALESEAPTHVVGADRSSFALHEARWTYQTLRLKADTGRSITETLESIRRPEGIAIGWTLNELDDAKRAVIADRILPWVLKGSRLLVIEPVSKRVAPWWEEWAGRFPKERCSVLERRLRLDLPPKVALLARSAGLGADATVVRVLVAKG
;
A
#
# COMPACT_ATOMS: atom_id res chain seq x y z
N MET A 1 -11.97 28.21 -8.01
CA MET A 1 -11.07 27.40 -7.18
C MET A 1 -10.61 26.21 -8.01
N ASN A 2 -9.30 26.02 -8.16
CA ASN A 2 -8.80 24.88 -8.91
C ASN A 2 -9.09 23.61 -8.10
N PRO A 3 -9.82 22.60 -8.62
CA PRO A 3 -10.19 21.39 -7.86
C PRO A 3 -8.96 20.54 -7.43
N ASN A 4 -7.77 20.84 -7.94
CA ASN A 4 -6.51 20.24 -7.50
C ASN A 4 -5.91 20.88 -6.23
N GLN A 5 -6.53 21.93 -5.68
CA GLN A 5 -6.07 22.65 -4.49
C GLN A 5 -6.92 22.33 -3.24
N ALA A 6 -7.84 21.37 -3.31
CA ALA A 6 -8.53 20.92 -2.10
C ALA A 6 -7.54 20.29 -1.12
N PRO A 7 -7.66 20.54 0.20
CA PRO A 7 -6.81 19.91 1.21
C PRO A 7 -6.75 18.39 1.06
N ALA A 8 -5.62 17.76 1.38
CA ALA A 8 -5.43 16.31 1.28
C ALA A 8 -6.54 15.54 2.04
N THR A 9 -6.96 16.05 3.20
CA THR A 9 -8.06 15.52 4.01
C THR A 9 -9.40 15.44 3.28
N ASP A 10 -9.76 16.46 2.49
CA ASP A 10 -10.99 16.47 1.70
C ASP A 10 -10.91 15.49 0.50
N ARG A 11 -9.73 15.36 -0.12
CA ARG A 11 -9.51 14.39 -1.20
C ARG A 11 -9.56 12.96 -0.69
N THR A 12 -8.99 12.70 0.49
CA THR A 12 -9.04 11.39 1.17
C THR A 12 -10.47 10.99 1.50
N GLY A 13 -11.26 11.87 2.11
CA GLY A 13 -12.66 11.60 2.46
C GLY A 13 -13.49 11.22 1.23
N ARG A 14 -13.43 12.03 0.17
CA ARG A 14 -14.13 11.75 -1.10
C ARG A 14 -13.70 10.45 -1.76
N TYR A 15 -12.41 10.13 -1.72
CA TYR A 15 -11.90 8.86 -2.25
C TYR A 15 -12.47 7.67 -1.48
N LEU A 16 -12.46 7.72 -0.15
CA LEU A 16 -12.96 6.64 0.69
C LEU A 16 -14.48 6.44 0.53
N GLU A 17 -15.25 7.51 0.35
CA GLU A 17 -16.68 7.43 0.01
C GLU A 17 -16.89 6.79 -1.36
N ALA A 18 -16.16 7.23 -2.38
CA ALA A 18 -16.25 6.66 -3.73
C ALA A 18 -15.84 5.19 -3.77
N LEU A 19 -14.86 4.78 -2.95
CA LEU A 19 -14.45 3.38 -2.80
C LEU A 19 -15.58 2.52 -2.22
N LEU A 20 -16.33 3.05 -1.25
CA LEU A 20 -17.51 2.40 -0.69
C LEU A 20 -18.58 2.17 -1.75
N ASP A 21 -18.97 3.23 -2.47
CA ASP A 21 -20.00 3.17 -3.48
C ASP A 21 -19.66 2.20 -4.61
N ARG A 22 -18.40 2.18 -5.02
CA ARG A 22 -17.90 1.27 -6.06
C ARG A 22 -18.11 -0.21 -5.74
N HIS A 23 -17.85 -0.61 -4.51
CA HIS A 23 -17.81 -2.02 -4.14
C HIS A 23 -19.08 -2.54 -3.47
N LEU A 24 -19.95 -1.68 -2.98
CA LEU A 24 -21.23 -2.08 -2.37
C LEU A 24 -22.45 -1.97 -3.30
N LYS A 25 -22.28 -1.42 -4.50
CA LYS A 25 -23.39 -1.20 -5.41
C LYS A 25 -24.25 -2.46 -5.66
N ASP A 26 -23.60 -3.63 -5.74
CA ASP A 26 -24.24 -4.87 -6.10
C ASP A 26 -24.03 -5.99 -5.06
N LEU A 27 -23.54 -5.67 -3.86
CA LEU A 27 -23.22 -6.64 -2.81
C LEU A 27 -23.90 -6.27 -1.50
N LYS A 28 -24.42 -7.27 -0.80
CA LYS A 28 -24.94 -7.06 0.56
C LYS A 28 -23.77 -6.95 1.54
N PHE A 29 -23.90 -6.10 2.54
CA PHE A 29 -22.91 -5.92 3.60
C PHE A 29 -22.49 -7.26 4.26
N SER A 30 -23.45 -8.16 4.49
CA SER A 30 -23.20 -9.49 5.06
C SER A 30 -22.33 -10.38 4.17
N GLU A 31 -22.41 -10.24 2.85
CA GLU A 31 -21.57 -10.99 1.89
C GLU A 31 -20.13 -10.51 1.97
N VAL A 32 -19.93 -9.18 2.01
CA VAL A 32 -18.60 -8.58 2.15
C VAL A 32 -17.99 -8.91 3.52
N THR A 33 -18.79 -8.89 4.60
CA THR A 33 -18.34 -9.30 5.95
C THR A 33 -17.86 -10.75 5.98
N ARG A 34 -18.62 -11.67 5.40
CA ARG A 34 -18.23 -13.09 5.31
C ARG A 34 -16.95 -13.27 4.50
N ALA A 35 -16.86 -12.53 3.38
CA ALA A 35 -15.68 -12.56 2.53
C ALA A 35 -14.43 -12.00 3.23
N LEU A 36 -14.58 -10.93 4.03
CA LEU A 36 -13.48 -10.37 4.82
C LEU A 36 -12.98 -11.35 5.89
N ARG A 37 -13.88 -12.05 6.59
CA ARG A 37 -13.50 -13.12 7.53
C ARG A 37 -12.69 -14.21 6.84
N ALA A 38 -13.13 -14.67 5.67
CA ALA A 38 -12.44 -15.69 4.89
C ALA A 38 -11.06 -15.22 4.40
N LEU A 39 -10.92 -13.95 4.00
CA LEU A 39 -9.65 -13.37 3.62
C LEU A 39 -8.69 -13.28 4.81
N SER A 40 -9.14 -12.77 5.95
CA SER A 40 -8.29 -12.62 7.13
C SER A 40 -7.82 -13.96 7.69
N ALA A 41 -8.67 -14.99 7.72
CA ALA A 41 -8.29 -16.35 8.08
C ALA A 41 -7.25 -16.93 7.11
N GLY A 42 -7.47 -16.74 5.81
CA GLY A 42 -6.54 -17.18 4.77
C GLY A 42 -5.16 -16.49 4.83
N TYR A 43 -5.11 -15.24 5.27
CA TYR A 43 -3.84 -14.53 5.51
C TYR A 43 -3.01 -15.16 6.65
N VAL A 44 -3.67 -15.81 7.62
CA VAL A 44 -3.01 -16.48 8.74
C VAL A 44 -2.62 -17.92 8.39
N GLU A 45 -3.43 -18.64 7.59
CA GLU A 45 -3.32 -20.09 7.42
C GLU A 45 -2.68 -20.54 6.09
N LYS A 46 -2.82 -19.79 5.01
CA LYS A 46 -2.49 -20.28 3.64
C LYS A 46 -1.47 -19.42 2.90
N ARG A 47 -0.23 -19.39 3.36
CA ARG A 47 0.89 -18.78 2.63
C ARG A 47 1.57 -19.68 1.60
N GLU A 48 1.37 -20.98 1.67
CA GLU A 48 2.18 -21.95 0.93
C GLU A 48 1.73 -22.26 -0.50
N GLU A 49 0.47 -21.97 -0.88
CA GLU A 49 -0.06 -22.48 -2.17
C GLU A 49 -0.83 -21.47 -3.02
N GLY A 50 -0.24 -20.37 -3.42
CA GLY A 50 -0.85 -19.63 -4.55
C GLY A 50 -1.14 -18.14 -4.38
N GLY A 51 -0.75 -17.52 -3.27
CA GLY A 51 -0.75 -16.06 -3.09
C GLY A 51 -2.11 -15.37 -3.21
N LEU A 52 -2.08 -14.04 -3.16
CA LEU A 52 -3.24 -13.14 -3.19
C LEU A 52 -4.20 -13.39 -4.38
N ALA A 53 -3.70 -13.79 -5.55
CA ALA A 53 -4.53 -14.00 -6.73
C ALA A 53 -5.61 -15.09 -6.52
N ARG A 54 -5.28 -16.21 -5.85
CA ARG A 54 -6.26 -17.23 -5.45
C ARG A 54 -7.14 -16.78 -4.28
N ALA A 55 -6.56 -15.97 -3.37
CA ALA A 55 -7.32 -15.44 -2.25
C ALA A 55 -8.43 -14.48 -2.69
N LEU A 56 -8.26 -13.79 -3.82
CA LEU A 56 -9.23 -12.83 -4.38
C LEU A 56 -10.23 -13.44 -5.36
N ASP A 57 -10.43 -14.75 -5.32
CA ASP A 57 -11.47 -15.38 -6.11
C ASP A 57 -12.88 -15.02 -5.61
N GLY A 58 -13.69 -14.49 -6.52
CA GLY A 58 -15.06 -14.06 -6.26
C GLY A 58 -15.22 -12.57 -5.89
N ARG A 59 -16.40 -12.02 -6.26
CA ARG A 59 -16.73 -10.57 -6.10
C ARG A 59 -16.66 -10.09 -4.66
N GLY A 60 -17.16 -10.90 -3.72
CA GLY A 60 -17.18 -10.53 -2.30
C GLY A 60 -15.77 -10.36 -1.71
N LYS A 61 -14.82 -11.27 -2.04
CA LYS A 61 -13.44 -11.17 -1.58
C LYS A 61 -12.71 -9.98 -2.20
N ARG A 62 -12.95 -9.70 -3.48
CA ARG A 62 -12.41 -8.51 -4.16
C ARG A 62 -12.92 -7.22 -3.54
N ALA A 63 -14.22 -7.14 -3.25
CA ALA A 63 -14.82 -6.01 -2.56
C ALA A 63 -14.26 -5.84 -1.13
N ALA A 64 -14.15 -6.93 -0.37
CA ALA A 64 -13.57 -6.90 0.97
C ALA A 64 -12.10 -6.47 0.96
N PHE A 65 -11.32 -6.94 -0.01
CA PHE A 65 -9.93 -6.54 -0.19
C PHE A 65 -9.81 -5.05 -0.50
N ALA A 66 -10.50 -4.58 -1.52
CA ALA A 66 -10.42 -3.18 -1.92
C ALA A 66 -10.98 -2.25 -0.83
N TRP A 67 -12.08 -2.61 -0.20
CA TRP A 67 -12.77 -1.75 0.75
C TRP A 67 -12.07 -1.71 2.12
N TYR A 68 -11.77 -2.87 2.73
CA TYR A 68 -11.15 -2.89 4.05
C TYR A 68 -9.64 -2.67 3.99
N TYR A 69 -8.91 -3.53 3.26
CA TYR A 69 -7.45 -3.39 3.17
C TYR A 69 -7.05 -2.14 2.39
N GLY A 70 -7.78 -1.80 1.31
CA GLY A 70 -7.52 -0.56 0.59
C GLY A 70 -7.65 0.68 1.48
N ALA A 71 -8.74 0.82 2.24
CA ALA A 71 -8.93 1.95 3.15
C ALA A 71 -7.91 1.97 4.31
N THR A 72 -7.66 0.82 4.94
CA THR A 72 -6.73 0.73 6.09
C THR A 72 -5.29 0.99 5.67
N HIS A 73 -4.84 0.40 4.55
CA HIS A 73 -3.48 0.61 4.04
C HIS A 73 -3.27 2.03 3.54
N PHE A 74 -4.29 2.62 2.89
CA PHE A 74 -4.24 4.03 2.47
C PHE A 74 -4.01 4.97 3.66
N LEU A 75 -4.85 4.87 4.69
CA LEU A 75 -4.77 5.72 5.87
C LEU A 75 -3.49 5.47 6.67
N ALA A 76 -3.07 4.20 6.80
CA ALA A 76 -1.82 3.86 7.47
C ALA A 76 -0.61 4.45 6.75
N THR A 77 -0.55 4.32 5.41
CA THR A 77 0.53 4.90 4.62
C THR A 77 0.52 6.42 4.71
N GLN A 78 -0.65 7.06 4.61
CA GLN A 78 -0.80 8.50 4.74
C GLN A 78 -0.28 9.01 6.09
N ALA A 79 -0.65 8.33 7.19
CA ALA A 79 -0.18 8.66 8.54
C ALA A 79 1.35 8.54 8.66
N LEU A 80 1.94 7.46 8.10
CA LEU A 80 3.39 7.24 8.13
C LEU A 80 4.14 8.27 7.28
N VAL A 81 3.68 8.56 6.08
CA VAL A 81 4.30 9.58 5.21
C VAL A 81 4.34 10.94 5.91
N ARG A 82 3.25 11.31 6.57
CA ARG A 82 3.15 12.56 7.35
C ARG A 82 4.03 12.55 8.59
N GLU A 83 3.95 11.50 9.41
CA GLU A 83 4.74 11.37 10.65
C GLU A 83 6.24 11.37 10.38
N LEU A 84 6.66 10.69 9.31
CA LEU A 84 8.06 10.51 8.96
C LEU A 84 8.61 11.59 8.02
N ASP A 85 7.78 12.56 7.64
CA ASP A 85 8.13 13.67 6.74
C ASP A 85 8.72 13.17 5.40
N LEU A 86 7.98 12.24 4.75
CA LEU A 86 8.40 11.64 3.48
C LEU A 86 7.78 12.34 2.26
N GLY A 87 6.92 13.32 2.44
CA GLY A 87 6.31 14.09 1.37
C GLY A 87 7.35 14.84 0.53
N PHE A 88 7.08 15.00 -0.76
CA PHE A 88 7.93 15.78 -1.65
C PHE A 88 7.42 17.23 -1.73
N SER A 89 8.36 18.19 -1.71
CA SER A 89 8.11 19.62 -1.87
C SER A 89 8.84 20.18 -3.09
N GLY A 90 8.53 21.43 -3.46
CA GLY A 90 9.16 22.12 -4.57
C GLY A 90 8.45 21.93 -5.93
N THR A 91 9.08 22.39 -7.00
CA THR A 91 8.50 22.45 -8.36
C THR A 91 8.81 21.23 -9.23
N GLY A 92 9.63 20.31 -8.75
CA GLY A 92 9.96 19.06 -9.45
C GLY A 92 8.74 18.15 -9.63
N ARG A 93 8.91 17.10 -10.41
CA ARG A 93 7.90 16.04 -10.55
C ARG A 93 8.50 14.70 -10.11
N PRO A 94 8.65 14.46 -8.80
CA PRO A 94 9.22 13.23 -8.29
C PRO A 94 8.37 12.03 -8.67
N THR A 95 9.06 10.92 -8.96
CA THR A 95 8.44 9.62 -9.24
C THR A 95 8.39 8.79 -7.96
N ILE A 96 7.21 8.27 -7.63
CA ILE A 96 6.98 7.29 -6.55
C ILE A 96 6.76 5.94 -7.21
N LEU A 97 7.68 5.01 -6.97
CA LEU A 97 7.56 3.61 -7.38
C LEU A 97 6.83 2.82 -6.26
N ASP A 98 5.67 2.25 -6.58
CA ASP A 98 4.85 1.44 -5.66
C ASP A 98 4.93 -0.03 -6.07
N LEU A 99 5.78 -0.80 -5.38
CA LEU A 99 6.04 -2.22 -5.66
C LEU A 99 5.04 -3.12 -4.94
N GLY A 100 4.34 -3.96 -5.69
CA GLY A 100 3.20 -4.72 -5.20
C GLY A 100 2.04 -3.79 -4.84
N CYS A 101 1.74 -2.86 -5.73
CA CYS A 101 0.87 -1.72 -5.45
C CYS A 101 -0.56 -2.12 -5.05
N GLY A 102 -0.96 -3.38 -5.28
CA GLY A 102 -2.32 -3.82 -4.99
C GLY A 102 -3.35 -2.91 -5.65
N THR A 103 -4.21 -2.29 -4.85
CA THR A 103 -5.20 -1.31 -5.32
C THR A 103 -4.64 0.11 -5.49
N GLY A 104 -3.32 0.28 -5.48
CA GLY A 104 -2.62 1.54 -5.72
C GLY A 104 -2.59 2.50 -4.53
N VAL A 105 -2.95 2.02 -3.36
CA VAL A 105 -3.22 2.88 -2.19
C VAL A 105 -1.96 3.44 -1.54
N CYS A 106 -0.84 2.71 -1.53
CA CYS A 106 0.39 3.19 -0.89
C CYS A 106 1.01 4.34 -1.69
N GLY A 107 1.20 4.16 -2.99
CA GLY A 107 1.69 5.22 -3.87
C GLY A 107 0.76 6.43 -3.92
N ALA A 108 -0.57 6.19 -3.94
CA ALA A 108 -1.56 7.27 -3.93
C ALA A 108 -1.54 8.07 -2.61
N ALA A 109 -1.49 7.40 -1.47
CA ALA A 109 -1.40 8.05 -0.17
C ALA A 109 -0.15 8.91 -0.04
N TRP A 110 1.00 8.39 -0.49
CA TRP A 110 2.25 9.17 -0.52
C TRP A 110 2.16 10.38 -1.44
N ALA A 111 1.59 10.20 -2.62
CA ALA A 111 1.39 11.30 -3.58
C ALA A 111 0.49 12.41 -3.01
N LEU A 112 -0.54 12.08 -2.23
CA LEU A 112 -1.42 13.07 -1.60
C LEU A 112 -0.77 13.86 -0.47
N GLU A 113 0.21 13.28 0.21
CA GLU A 113 0.98 13.95 1.27
C GLU A 113 2.21 14.71 0.71
N SER A 114 2.35 14.76 -0.60
CA SER A 114 3.37 15.54 -1.28
C SER A 114 2.79 16.86 -1.81
N GLU A 115 3.49 17.97 -1.58
CA GLU A 115 3.15 19.27 -2.17
C GLU A 115 3.53 19.32 -3.64
N ALA A 116 4.66 18.70 -4.00
CA ALA A 116 5.11 18.59 -5.39
C ALA A 116 4.18 17.67 -6.21
N PRO A 117 3.91 17.99 -7.47
CA PRO A 117 3.11 17.14 -8.35
C PRO A 117 3.87 15.85 -8.68
N THR A 118 3.51 14.76 -8.02
CA THR A 118 4.16 13.45 -8.17
C THR A 118 3.66 12.67 -9.40
N HIS A 119 4.49 11.72 -9.83
CA HIS A 119 4.13 10.67 -10.78
C HIS A 119 4.23 9.32 -10.08
N VAL A 120 3.14 8.54 -10.04
CA VAL A 120 3.12 7.22 -9.41
C VAL A 120 3.32 6.13 -10.47
N VAL A 121 4.25 5.21 -10.22
CA VAL A 121 4.43 4.01 -11.04
C VAL A 121 4.11 2.80 -10.18
N GLY A 122 2.92 2.23 -10.36
CA GLY A 122 2.46 1.06 -9.60
C GLY A 122 2.76 -0.25 -10.34
N ALA A 123 3.35 -1.24 -9.66
CA ALA A 123 3.60 -2.56 -10.22
C ALA A 123 2.92 -3.66 -9.40
N ASP A 124 2.11 -4.50 -10.06
CA ASP A 124 1.47 -5.67 -9.44
C ASP A 124 1.21 -6.77 -10.49
N ARG A 125 1.23 -8.04 -10.06
CA ARG A 125 0.95 -9.18 -10.96
C ARG A 125 -0.55 -9.41 -11.18
N SER A 126 -1.40 -8.94 -10.27
CA SER A 126 -2.85 -9.15 -10.31
C SER A 126 -3.53 -8.15 -11.24
N SER A 127 -4.18 -8.65 -12.29
CA SER A 127 -4.94 -7.80 -13.22
C SER A 127 -6.10 -7.08 -12.53
N PHE A 128 -6.74 -7.72 -11.54
CA PHE A 128 -7.77 -7.09 -10.71
C PHE A 128 -7.17 -5.94 -9.90
N ALA A 129 -6.05 -6.17 -9.20
CA ALA A 129 -5.37 -5.16 -8.41
C ALA A 129 -4.99 -3.94 -9.27
N LEU A 130 -4.39 -4.16 -10.44
CA LEU A 130 -4.03 -3.08 -11.36
C LEU A 130 -5.25 -2.34 -11.92
N HIS A 131 -6.39 -3.02 -12.10
CA HIS A 131 -7.62 -2.34 -12.49
C HIS A 131 -8.10 -1.39 -11.38
N GLU A 132 -8.07 -1.83 -10.12
CA GLU A 132 -8.41 -1.00 -8.97
C GLU A 132 -7.38 0.12 -8.74
N ALA A 133 -6.09 -0.14 -8.94
CA ALA A 133 -5.04 0.88 -8.86
C ALA A 133 -5.27 2.03 -9.85
N ARG A 134 -5.58 1.71 -11.11
CA ARG A 134 -5.91 2.74 -12.11
C ARG A 134 -7.11 3.56 -11.70
N TRP A 135 -8.16 2.90 -11.19
CA TRP A 135 -9.34 3.60 -10.69
C TRP A 135 -9.00 4.51 -9.49
N THR A 136 -8.18 4.04 -8.55
CA THR A 136 -7.68 4.83 -7.41
C THR A 136 -6.96 6.10 -7.89
N TYR A 137 -5.98 5.93 -8.80
CA TYR A 137 -5.21 7.06 -9.33
C TYR A 137 -6.10 8.06 -10.10
N GLN A 138 -7.03 7.57 -10.92
CA GLN A 138 -7.98 8.42 -11.65
C GLN A 138 -8.91 9.18 -10.70
N THR A 139 -9.48 8.51 -9.69
CA THR A 139 -10.39 9.12 -8.70
C THR A 139 -9.67 10.21 -7.91
N LEU A 140 -8.40 9.99 -7.57
CA LEU A 140 -7.54 10.95 -6.88
C LEU A 140 -6.88 11.97 -7.82
N ARG A 141 -7.13 11.89 -9.15
CA ARG A 141 -6.54 12.75 -10.18
C ARG A 141 -5.00 12.80 -10.11
N LEU A 142 -4.40 11.64 -9.89
CA LEU A 142 -2.95 11.48 -9.88
C LEU A 142 -2.44 11.14 -11.27
N LYS A 143 -1.26 11.64 -11.64
CA LYS A 143 -0.53 11.14 -12.79
C LYS A 143 0.09 9.81 -12.41
N ALA A 144 -0.25 8.74 -13.14
CA ALA A 144 0.23 7.41 -12.80
C ALA A 144 0.28 6.48 -14.01
N ASP A 145 1.22 5.52 -13.94
CA ASP A 145 1.33 4.38 -14.82
C ASP A 145 1.28 3.08 -14.03
N THR A 146 0.98 1.95 -14.69
CA THR A 146 0.92 0.64 -14.05
C THR A 146 1.65 -0.41 -14.87
N GLY A 147 2.50 -1.22 -14.21
CA GLY A 147 3.21 -2.37 -14.77
C GLY A 147 2.69 -3.70 -14.23
N ARG A 148 2.75 -4.77 -15.04
CA ARG A 148 2.26 -6.13 -14.66
C ARG A 148 3.31 -6.99 -13.97
N SER A 149 4.55 -6.54 -13.91
CA SER A 149 5.67 -7.27 -13.33
C SER A 149 6.52 -6.32 -12.50
N ILE A 150 6.78 -6.70 -11.25
CA ILE A 150 7.71 -5.97 -10.37
C ILE A 150 9.11 -5.97 -11.00
N THR A 151 9.57 -7.13 -11.48
CA THR A 151 10.92 -7.28 -12.06
C THR A 151 11.09 -6.39 -13.29
N GLU A 152 10.18 -6.49 -14.27
CA GLU A 152 10.25 -5.67 -15.49
C GLU A 152 10.15 -4.17 -15.18
N THR A 153 9.33 -3.79 -14.21
CA THR A 153 9.23 -2.39 -13.76
C THR A 153 10.53 -1.91 -13.14
N LEU A 154 11.16 -2.74 -12.28
CA LEU A 154 12.46 -2.44 -11.68
C LEU A 154 13.58 -2.32 -12.72
N GLU A 155 13.51 -3.08 -13.82
CA GLU A 155 14.49 -3.02 -14.92
C GLU A 155 14.30 -1.79 -15.81
N SER A 156 13.05 -1.42 -16.06
CA SER A 156 12.71 -0.34 -17.00
C SER A 156 12.74 1.05 -16.38
N ILE A 157 12.50 1.17 -15.06
CA ILE A 157 12.45 2.47 -14.41
C ILE A 157 13.86 3.02 -14.13
N ARG A 158 14.02 4.30 -14.33
CA ARG A 158 15.18 5.04 -13.80
C ARG A 158 15.02 5.16 -12.28
N ARG A 159 16.09 5.59 -11.57
CA ARG A 159 16.04 5.81 -10.13
C ARG A 159 14.84 6.70 -9.75
N PRO A 160 13.84 6.16 -9.02
CA PRO A 160 12.72 6.96 -8.53
C PRO A 160 13.14 7.78 -7.31
N GLU A 161 12.45 8.88 -7.03
CA GLU A 161 12.69 9.69 -5.83
C GLU A 161 12.08 9.06 -4.58
N GLY A 162 10.97 8.32 -4.73
CA GLY A 162 10.31 7.57 -3.66
C GLY A 162 10.06 6.11 -4.02
N ILE A 163 10.20 5.22 -3.06
CA ILE A 163 9.94 3.79 -3.21
C ILE A 163 9.02 3.35 -2.08
N ALA A 164 7.79 2.95 -2.43
CA ALA A 164 6.80 2.38 -1.52
C ALA A 164 6.72 0.87 -1.71
N ILE A 165 6.72 0.11 -0.62
CA ILE A 165 6.49 -1.34 -0.58
C ILE A 165 5.58 -1.62 0.61
N GLY A 166 4.28 -1.72 0.38
CA GLY A 166 3.31 -1.90 1.46
C GLY A 166 2.68 -3.29 1.47
N TRP A 167 2.89 -4.07 2.52
CA TRP A 167 2.32 -5.42 2.74
C TRP A 167 2.57 -6.40 1.59
N THR A 168 3.67 -6.24 0.88
CA THR A 168 4.01 -6.96 -0.35
C THR A 168 5.06 -8.03 -0.13
N LEU A 169 6.12 -7.71 0.63
CA LEU A 169 7.27 -8.62 0.78
C LEU A 169 6.87 -9.91 1.49
N ASN A 170 5.89 -9.86 2.35
CA ASN A 170 5.35 -11.04 3.02
C ASN A 170 4.66 -12.04 2.07
N GLU A 171 4.35 -11.66 0.83
CA GLU A 171 3.76 -12.52 -0.20
C GLU A 171 4.81 -13.11 -1.15
N LEU A 172 6.06 -12.70 -1.02
CA LEU A 172 7.15 -13.11 -1.89
C LEU A 172 8.02 -14.18 -1.23
N ASP A 173 8.66 -15.00 -2.06
CA ASP A 173 9.74 -15.89 -1.63
C ASP A 173 11.05 -15.12 -1.39
N ASP A 174 12.01 -15.78 -0.72
CA ASP A 174 13.29 -15.17 -0.35
C ASP A 174 14.09 -14.68 -1.56
N ALA A 175 14.06 -15.42 -2.67
CA ALA A 175 14.77 -15.06 -3.89
C ALA A 175 14.23 -13.74 -4.46
N LYS A 176 12.90 -13.58 -4.54
CA LYS A 176 12.29 -12.34 -5.02
C LYS A 176 12.53 -11.17 -4.07
N ARG A 177 12.48 -11.41 -2.74
CA ARG A 177 12.83 -10.38 -1.75
C ARG A 177 14.27 -9.92 -1.91
N ALA A 178 15.20 -10.84 -2.14
CA ALA A 178 16.61 -10.53 -2.38
C ALA A 178 16.80 -9.66 -3.64
N VAL A 179 16.17 -10.05 -4.77
CA VAL A 179 16.23 -9.27 -6.02
C VAL A 179 15.71 -7.85 -5.83
N ILE A 180 14.61 -7.67 -5.09
CA ILE A 180 14.09 -6.32 -4.80
C ILE A 180 15.11 -5.53 -3.98
N ALA A 181 15.66 -6.11 -2.89
CA ALA A 181 16.62 -5.42 -2.05
C ALA A 181 17.87 -5.00 -2.86
N ASP A 182 18.42 -5.91 -3.67
CA ASP A 182 19.62 -5.66 -4.49
C ASP A 182 19.39 -4.52 -5.50
N ARG A 183 18.17 -4.43 -6.03
CA ARG A 183 17.85 -3.39 -7.01
C ARG A 183 17.60 -2.02 -6.37
N ILE A 184 16.90 -1.97 -5.23
CA ILE A 184 16.54 -0.68 -4.61
C ILE A 184 17.65 -0.11 -3.71
N LEU A 185 18.50 -0.94 -3.13
CA LEU A 185 19.58 -0.48 -2.24
C LEU A 185 20.48 0.58 -2.88
N PRO A 186 20.99 0.41 -4.12
CA PRO A 186 21.78 1.45 -4.78
C PRO A 186 21.02 2.78 -4.96
N TRP A 187 19.70 2.74 -5.13
CA TRP A 187 18.88 3.94 -5.25
C TRP A 187 18.74 4.66 -3.91
N VAL A 188 18.52 3.89 -2.84
CA VAL A 188 18.47 4.42 -1.46
C VAL A 188 19.79 5.08 -1.08
N LEU A 189 20.92 4.44 -1.41
CA LEU A 189 22.26 5.00 -1.17
C LEU A 189 22.49 6.32 -1.93
N LYS A 190 21.82 6.50 -3.07
CA LYS A 190 21.87 7.72 -3.89
C LYS A 190 20.77 8.74 -3.54
N GLY A 191 20.07 8.56 -2.42
CA GLY A 191 19.11 9.52 -1.89
C GLY A 191 17.66 9.30 -2.33
N SER A 192 17.27 8.12 -2.82
CA SER A 192 15.85 7.81 -2.94
C SER A 192 15.23 7.59 -1.55
N ARG A 193 14.05 8.16 -1.30
CA ARG A 193 13.27 7.90 -0.09
C ARG A 193 12.68 6.49 -0.17
N LEU A 194 12.67 5.78 0.95
CA LEU A 194 12.13 4.40 1.03
C LEU A 194 11.09 4.34 2.15
N LEU A 195 9.98 3.69 1.88
CA LEU A 195 8.97 3.33 2.87
C LEU A 195 8.51 1.89 2.63
N VAL A 196 8.95 0.98 3.50
CA VAL A 196 8.47 -0.41 3.53
C VAL A 196 7.57 -0.58 4.75
N ILE A 197 6.39 -1.14 4.56
CA ILE A 197 5.38 -1.36 5.61
C ILE A 197 5.00 -2.82 5.62
N GLU A 198 5.19 -3.51 6.76
CA GLU A 198 4.87 -4.93 6.91
C GLU A 198 4.21 -5.21 8.27
N PRO A 199 3.50 -6.33 8.43
CA PRO A 199 2.99 -6.74 9.73
C PRO A 199 4.11 -6.99 10.74
N VAL A 200 3.87 -6.64 12.02
CA VAL A 200 4.85 -6.87 13.11
C VAL A 200 5.02 -8.35 13.49
N SER A 201 4.07 -9.20 13.12
CA SER A 201 4.08 -10.60 13.50
C SER A 201 5.31 -11.33 12.92
N LYS A 202 6.18 -11.83 13.79
CA LYS A 202 7.35 -12.66 13.39
C LYS A 202 6.91 -13.95 12.67
N ARG A 203 5.73 -14.48 12.99
CA ARG A 203 5.16 -15.63 12.26
C ARG A 203 4.80 -15.27 10.82
N VAL A 204 4.44 -14.03 10.59
CA VAL A 204 4.04 -13.51 9.27
C VAL A 204 5.26 -13.07 8.46
N ALA A 205 6.24 -12.46 9.07
CA ALA A 205 7.45 -11.96 8.44
C ALA A 205 8.73 -12.43 9.19
N PRO A 206 9.02 -13.74 9.21
CA PRO A 206 10.22 -14.26 9.88
C PRO A 206 11.52 -13.79 9.23
N TRP A 207 11.47 -13.47 7.94
CA TRP A 207 12.56 -12.98 7.09
C TRP A 207 12.93 -11.51 7.33
N TRP A 208 12.14 -10.75 8.09
CA TRP A 208 12.24 -9.29 8.20
C TRP A 208 13.62 -8.80 8.68
N GLU A 209 14.14 -9.38 9.77
CA GLU A 209 15.38 -8.91 10.38
C GLU A 209 16.58 -9.06 9.41
N GLU A 210 16.64 -10.19 8.71
CA GLU A 210 17.66 -10.45 7.71
C GLU A 210 17.51 -9.50 6.52
N TRP A 211 16.30 -9.35 5.99
CA TRP A 211 16.05 -8.51 4.82
C TRP A 211 16.29 -7.02 5.13
N ALA A 212 15.78 -6.51 6.24
CA ALA A 212 15.98 -5.13 6.66
C ALA A 212 17.45 -4.85 7.01
N GLY A 213 18.17 -5.84 7.55
CA GLY A 213 19.60 -5.76 7.87
C GLY A 213 20.50 -5.55 6.65
N ARG A 214 20.01 -5.73 5.43
CA ARG A 214 20.74 -5.42 4.19
C ARG A 214 20.87 -3.91 3.95
N PHE A 215 20.07 -3.10 4.60
CA PHE A 215 20.07 -1.64 4.45
C PHE A 215 20.93 -1.00 5.56
N PRO A 216 21.83 -0.07 5.20
CA PRO A 216 22.76 0.52 6.17
C PRO A 216 22.02 1.39 7.19
N LYS A 217 22.35 1.22 8.46
CA LYS A 217 21.70 1.91 9.59
C LYS A 217 21.92 3.43 9.57
N GLU A 218 22.95 3.88 8.88
CA GLU A 218 23.28 5.30 8.69
C GLU A 218 22.28 6.00 7.75
N ARG A 219 21.59 5.24 6.92
CA ARG A 219 20.63 5.73 5.94
C ARG A 219 19.19 5.31 6.23
N CYS A 220 19.03 4.16 6.90
CA CYS A 220 17.74 3.54 7.08
C CYS A 220 17.45 3.29 8.56
N SER A 221 16.21 3.49 8.95
CA SER A 221 15.72 3.19 10.29
C SER A 221 14.64 2.12 10.25
N VAL A 222 14.71 1.16 11.18
CA VAL A 222 13.65 0.17 11.43
C VAL A 222 12.83 0.63 12.61
N LEU A 223 11.51 0.74 12.42
CA LEU A 223 10.58 1.25 13.41
C LEU A 223 9.40 0.29 13.57
N GLU A 224 8.80 0.26 14.75
CA GLU A 224 7.46 -0.29 14.95
C GLU A 224 6.51 0.83 15.32
N ARG A 225 5.33 0.86 14.68
CA ARG A 225 4.35 1.92 14.86
C ARG A 225 2.98 1.35 15.13
N ARG A 226 2.34 1.87 16.17
CA ARG A 226 0.91 1.68 16.41
C ARG A 226 0.17 2.89 15.88
N LEU A 227 -0.50 2.72 14.75
CA LEU A 227 -1.24 3.76 14.06
C LEU A 227 -2.70 3.71 14.47
N ARG A 228 -3.24 4.83 14.95
CA ARG A 228 -4.69 5.02 15.07
C ARG A 228 -5.22 5.44 13.71
N LEU A 229 -6.23 4.73 13.22
CA LEU A 229 -6.83 4.99 11.93
C LEU A 229 -8.24 5.54 12.11
N ASP A 230 -8.50 6.70 11.56
CA ASP A 230 -9.84 7.27 11.49
C ASP A 230 -10.59 6.65 10.31
N LEU A 231 -11.03 5.40 10.51
CA LEU A 231 -11.73 4.64 9.48
C LEU A 231 -13.14 5.20 9.27
N PRO A 232 -13.60 5.32 8.01
CA PRO A 232 -14.99 5.62 7.73
C PRO A 232 -15.93 4.69 8.50
N PRO A 233 -17.09 5.18 9.03
CA PRO A 233 -17.97 4.40 9.90
C PRO A 233 -18.36 3.03 9.34
N LYS A 234 -18.61 2.94 8.03
CA LYS A 234 -18.95 1.66 7.36
C LYS A 234 -17.75 0.70 7.30
N VAL A 235 -16.52 1.19 7.14
CA VAL A 235 -15.30 0.36 7.15
C VAL A 235 -15.04 -0.14 8.57
N ALA A 236 -15.18 0.72 9.57
CA ALA A 236 -15.05 0.34 10.98
C ALA A 236 -16.11 -0.69 11.39
N LEU A 237 -17.36 -0.53 10.93
CA LEU A 237 -18.43 -1.50 11.14
C LEU A 237 -18.10 -2.85 10.48
N LEU A 238 -17.58 -2.83 9.24
CA LEU A 238 -17.16 -4.03 8.53
C LEU A 238 -16.06 -4.78 9.28
N ALA A 239 -15.04 -4.05 9.76
CA ALA A 239 -13.94 -4.60 10.55
C ALA A 239 -14.46 -5.31 11.80
N ARG A 240 -15.23 -4.61 12.63
CA ARG A 240 -15.83 -5.17 13.85
C ARG A 240 -16.73 -6.38 13.55
N SER A 241 -17.56 -6.29 12.52
CA SER A 241 -18.44 -7.40 12.11
C SER A 241 -17.66 -8.62 11.62
N ALA A 242 -16.44 -8.44 11.11
CA ALA A 242 -15.54 -9.52 10.71
C ALA A 242 -14.66 -10.03 11.86
N GLY A 243 -14.71 -9.43 13.05
CA GLY A 243 -13.85 -9.78 14.18
C GLY A 243 -12.45 -9.18 14.10
N LEU A 244 -12.28 -8.10 13.33
CA LEU A 244 -11.00 -7.41 13.13
C LEU A 244 -10.96 -6.10 13.95
N GLY A 245 -9.74 -5.66 14.32
CA GLY A 245 -9.53 -4.36 14.94
C GLY A 245 -9.91 -3.22 13.99
N ALA A 246 -10.66 -2.24 14.51
CA ALA A 246 -11.12 -1.09 13.74
C ALA A 246 -10.40 0.22 14.09
N ASP A 247 -9.71 0.27 15.24
CA ASP A 247 -9.26 1.54 15.81
C ASP A 247 -7.76 1.77 15.64
N ALA A 248 -6.97 0.70 15.46
CA ALA A 248 -5.53 0.79 15.30
C ALA A 248 -4.97 -0.39 14.52
N THR A 249 -3.89 -0.13 13.81
CA THR A 249 -3.02 -1.16 13.23
C THR A 249 -1.60 -1.03 13.79
N VAL A 250 -0.90 -2.15 13.92
CA VAL A 250 0.51 -2.16 14.32
C VAL A 250 1.32 -2.67 13.14
N VAL A 251 2.29 -1.86 12.74
CA VAL A 251 3.12 -2.14 11.56
C VAL A 251 4.60 -2.02 11.90
N ARG A 252 5.39 -2.74 11.14
CA ARG A 252 6.84 -2.63 11.10
C ARG A 252 7.22 -1.84 9.85
N VAL A 253 8.17 -0.94 10.00
CA VAL A 253 8.53 0.02 8.95
C VAL A 253 10.04 0.02 8.78
N LEU A 254 10.50 -0.07 7.53
CA LEU A 254 11.86 0.32 7.15
C LEU A 254 11.77 1.62 6.35
N VAL A 255 12.48 2.64 6.79
CA VAL A 255 12.40 3.98 6.21
C VAL A 255 13.78 4.55 5.91
N ALA A 256 13.91 5.22 4.75
CA ALA A 256 15.00 6.13 4.42
C ALA A 256 14.43 7.48 3.96
N LYS A 257 15.00 8.58 4.45
CA LYS A 257 14.49 9.94 4.17
C LYS A 257 15.11 10.63 2.94
N GLY A 258 16.12 10.05 2.34
CA GLY A 258 16.84 10.62 1.21
C GLY A 258 18.09 11.41 1.61
#